data_74d110e804bffdefe594f20db677fe6b
#
_entry.id   74d110e804bffdefe594f20db677fe6b
#
_cell.length_a   1.000
_cell.length_b   1.000
_cell.length_c   1.000
_cell.angle_alpha   90.00
_cell.angle_beta   90.00
_cell.angle_gamma   90.00
#
_symmetry.space_group_name_H-M   'P 1'
#
loop_
_entity.id
_entity.type
_entity.pdbx_description
1 polymer ?
#
loop_
_entity_poly.entity_id
_entity_poly.type
_entity_poly.pdbx_seq_one_letter_code
_entity_poly.pdbx_strand_id
1 'polypeptide(L)'
;PSKSIVCTEMYRQTQLDDWAKAMKIWDVYQRKYLTPHHEIGYHWLFKPYVKGMQKSNVLTQFGAFLARKRTLHLKYVLTKGIAKDDIVGNVWCKIIHPLVYIAGRTKEWLKL
;
A
#
# COMPACT_ATOMS: atom_id res chain seq x y z
N PRO A 1 10.99 8.13 4.61
CA PRO A 1 10.06 7.34 3.80
C PRO A 1 8.71 7.21 4.46
N SER A 2 7.71 7.18 3.64
CA SER A 2 6.33 7.13 4.08
C SER A 2 5.95 5.70 4.50
N LYS A 3 5.12 5.61 5.53
CA LYS A 3 4.56 4.33 5.97
C LYS A 3 3.35 3.98 5.11
N SER A 4 3.08 2.68 4.95
CA SER A 4 1.82 2.24 4.36
C SER A 4 0.67 2.61 5.31
N ILE A 5 -0.16 3.58 4.92
CA ILE A 5 -1.21 4.08 5.81
C ILE A 5 -2.30 3.03 6.06
N VAL A 6 -2.58 2.18 5.08
CA VAL A 6 -3.56 1.08 5.25
C VAL A 6 -3.03 0.03 6.23
N CYS A 7 -1.78 -0.41 6.07
CA CYS A 7 -1.19 -1.39 6.98
C CYS A 7 -1.03 -0.81 8.39
N THR A 8 -0.70 0.48 8.50
CA THR A 8 -0.60 1.17 9.79
C THR A 8 -1.94 1.17 10.50
N GLU A 9 -3.03 1.45 9.77
CA GLU A 9 -4.38 1.42 10.36
C GLU A 9 -4.77 0.00 10.78
N MET A 10 -4.42 -1.00 9.97
CA MET A 10 -4.67 -2.41 10.34
C MET A 10 -3.90 -2.79 11.60
N TYR A 11 -2.65 -2.38 11.71
CA TYR A 11 -1.87 -2.63 12.93
C TYR A 11 -2.49 -1.96 14.15
N ARG A 12 -2.95 -0.70 13.99
CA ARG A 12 -3.61 0.03 15.07
C ARG A 12 -4.85 -0.70 15.57
N GLN A 13 -5.66 -1.27 14.65
CA GLN A 13 -6.89 -1.97 15.00
C GLN A 13 -6.65 -3.35 15.60
N THR A 14 -5.68 -4.10 15.07
CA THR A 14 -5.54 -5.51 15.39
C THR A 14 -4.34 -5.84 16.29
N GLN A 15 -3.29 -5.00 16.26
CA GLN A 15 -2.02 -5.23 16.95
C GLN A 15 -1.32 -6.54 16.54
N LEU A 16 -1.61 -7.04 15.32
CA LEU A 16 -1.00 -8.27 14.81
C LEU A 16 0.36 -7.99 14.17
N ASP A 17 1.35 -8.83 14.50
CA ASP A 17 2.71 -8.72 13.96
C ASP A 17 2.76 -8.81 12.43
N ASP A 18 1.81 -9.50 11.80
CA ASP A 18 1.75 -9.60 10.36
C ASP A 18 1.65 -8.22 9.69
N TRP A 19 0.94 -7.28 10.32
CA TRP A 19 0.84 -5.92 9.78
C TRP A 19 2.14 -5.14 9.96
N ALA A 20 2.87 -5.39 11.06
CA ALA A 20 4.19 -4.80 11.25
C ALA A 20 5.16 -5.30 10.18
N LYS A 21 5.12 -6.60 9.85
CA LYS A 21 5.93 -7.17 8.78
C LYS A 21 5.54 -6.62 7.42
N ALA A 22 4.24 -6.45 7.17
CA ALA A 22 3.75 -5.84 5.93
C ALA A 22 4.26 -4.42 5.76
N MET A 23 4.30 -3.63 6.84
CA MET A 23 4.84 -2.28 6.80
C MET A 23 6.33 -2.26 6.44
N LYS A 24 7.11 -3.21 6.97
CA LYS A 24 8.54 -3.33 6.64
C LYS A 24 8.75 -3.70 5.18
N ILE A 25 7.96 -4.64 4.67
CA ILE A 25 8.04 -5.06 3.26
C ILE A 25 7.71 -3.87 2.35
N TRP A 26 6.66 -3.11 2.68
CA TRP A 26 6.31 -1.91 1.93
C TRP A 26 7.44 -0.89 1.94
N ASP A 27 8.03 -0.64 3.11
CA ASP A 27 9.11 0.33 3.26
C ASP A 27 10.30 -0.02 2.36
N VAL A 28 10.73 -1.28 2.36
CA VAL A 28 11.84 -1.73 1.53
C VAL A 28 11.51 -1.60 0.04
N TYR A 29 10.31 -2.03 -0.34
CA TYR A 29 9.86 -1.94 -1.73
C TYR A 29 9.79 -0.50 -2.21
N GLN A 30 9.22 0.38 -1.40
CA GLN A 30 9.07 1.80 -1.71
C GLN A 30 10.42 2.45 -1.97
N ARG A 31 11.41 2.17 -1.13
CA ARG A 31 12.75 2.72 -1.29
C ARG A 31 13.45 2.25 -2.56
N LYS A 32 13.20 0.99 -2.97
CA LYS A 32 13.85 0.42 -4.14
C LYS A 32 13.18 0.77 -5.45
N TYR A 33 11.87 0.84 -5.49
CA TYR A 33 11.12 0.85 -6.74
C TYR A 33 10.20 2.05 -6.95
N LEU A 34 9.87 2.79 -5.89
CA LEU A 34 8.91 3.88 -6.00
C LEU A 34 9.58 5.24 -5.82
N THR A 35 8.94 6.28 -6.36
CA THR A 35 9.41 7.66 -6.30
C THR A 35 8.59 8.45 -5.27
N PRO A 36 9.05 9.66 -4.88
CA PRO A 36 8.23 10.53 -4.02
C PRO A 36 6.84 10.84 -4.58
N HIS A 37 6.68 10.84 -5.90
CA HIS A 37 5.35 11.06 -6.50
C HIS A 37 4.40 9.91 -6.21
N HIS A 38 4.89 8.67 -6.21
CA HIS A 38 4.08 7.51 -5.78
C HIS A 38 3.61 7.68 -4.34
N GLU A 39 4.49 8.11 -3.47
CA GLU A 39 4.19 8.31 -2.04
C GLU A 39 3.10 9.37 -1.85
N ILE A 40 3.27 10.52 -2.49
CA ILE A 40 2.31 11.63 -2.41
C ILE A 40 0.94 11.17 -2.92
N GLY A 41 0.90 10.51 -4.07
CA GLY A 41 -0.33 10.04 -4.67
C GLY A 41 -1.02 8.97 -3.84
N TYR A 42 -0.25 8.05 -3.27
CA TYR A 42 -0.78 7.02 -2.39
C TYR A 42 -1.49 7.63 -1.19
N HIS A 43 -0.83 8.57 -0.50
CA HIS A 43 -1.42 9.24 0.66
C HIS A 43 -2.64 10.05 0.28
N TRP A 44 -2.58 10.78 -0.83
CA TRP A 44 -3.69 11.63 -1.28
C TRP A 44 -4.94 10.80 -1.58
N LEU A 45 -4.75 9.67 -2.30
CA LEU A 45 -5.88 8.82 -2.70
C LEU A 45 -6.42 7.98 -1.55
N PHE A 46 -5.55 7.47 -0.67
CA PHE A 46 -5.96 6.50 0.33
C PHE A 46 -6.20 7.08 1.72
N LYS A 47 -5.83 8.33 1.98
CA LYS A 47 -6.10 8.97 3.27
C LYS A 47 -7.60 9.00 3.60
N PRO A 48 -8.50 9.40 2.66
CA PRO A 48 -9.94 9.30 2.91
C PRO A 48 -10.41 7.88 3.13
N TYR A 49 -9.82 6.91 2.41
CA TYR A 49 -10.14 5.50 2.57
C TYR A 49 -9.82 5.01 3.98
N VAL A 50 -8.66 5.38 4.51
CA VAL A 50 -8.26 5.01 5.88
C VAL A 50 -9.22 5.61 6.91
N LYS A 51 -9.67 6.84 6.69
CA LYS A 51 -10.71 7.43 7.56
C LYS A 51 -12.00 6.62 7.52
N GLY A 52 -12.38 6.12 6.34
CA GLY A 52 -13.54 5.24 6.19
C GLY A 52 -13.37 3.91 6.92
N MET A 53 -12.15 3.36 6.92
CA MET A 53 -11.86 2.11 7.65
C MET A 53 -12.15 2.23 9.14
N GLN A 54 -11.95 3.41 9.72
CA GLN A 54 -12.21 3.63 11.14
C GLN A 54 -13.68 3.60 11.48
N LYS A 55 -14.55 3.77 10.48
CA LYS A 55 -16.00 3.83 10.65
C LYS A 55 -16.75 2.65 10.02
N SER A 56 -16.10 1.88 9.15
CA SER A 56 -16.75 0.80 8.39
C SER A 56 -15.93 -0.48 8.45
N ASN A 57 -16.53 -1.53 8.99
CA ASN A 57 -15.91 -2.85 9.02
C ASN A 57 -15.73 -3.44 7.61
N VAL A 58 -16.66 -3.13 6.69
CA VAL A 58 -16.56 -3.60 5.30
C VAL A 58 -15.33 -3.01 4.62
N LEU A 59 -15.10 -1.70 4.78
CA LEU A 59 -13.91 -1.05 4.22
C LEU A 59 -12.62 -1.57 4.86
N THR A 60 -12.64 -1.85 6.16
CA THR A 60 -11.50 -2.45 6.86
C THR A 60 -11.16 -3.82 6.29
N GLN A 61 -12.15 -4.68 6.10
CA GLN A 61 -11.95 -6.03 5.56
C GLN A 61 -11.43 -6.00 4.13
N PHE A 62 -11.99 -5.13 3.30
CA PHE A 62 -11.54 -4.97 1.91
C PHE A 62 -10.10 -4.45 1.84
N GLY A 63 -9.79 -3.42 2.63
CA GLY A 63 -8.43 -2.87 2.70
C GLY A 63 -7.42 -3.89 3.18
N ALA A 64 -7.80 -4.69 4.20
CA ALA A 64 -6.95 -5.76 4.70
C ALA A 64 -6.68 -6.82 3.63
N PHE A 65 -7.71 -7.21 2.88
CA PHE A 65 -7.58 -8.18 1.79
C PHE A 65 -6.57 -7.69 0.75
N LEU A 66 -6.76 -6.47 0.24
CA LEU A 66 -5.86 -5.90 -0.77
C LEU A 66 -4.44 -5.72 -0.25
N ALA A 67 -4.28 -5.27 0.99
CA ALA A 67 -2.97 -5.06 1.59
C ALA A 67 -2.20 -6.37 1.77
N ARG A 68 -2.89 -7.44 2.17
CA ARG A 68 -2.28 -8.78 2.28
C ARG A 68 -1.83 -9.29 0.92
N LYS A 69 -2.68 -9.17 -0.10
CA LYS A 69 -2.35 -9.61 -1.46
C LYS A 69 -1.19 -8.81 -2.03
N ARG A 70 -1.20 -7.49 -1.82
CA ARG A 70 -0.09 -6.63 -2.21
C ARG A 70 1.21 -7.08 -1.54
N THR A 71 1.17 -7.36 -0.24
CA THR A 71 2.35 -7.77 0.52
C THR A 71 2.95 -9.05 -0.05
N LEU A 72 2.12 -10.03 -0.42
CA LEU A 72 2.60 -11.27 -1.03
C LEU A 72 3.31 -11.00 -2.35
N HIS A 73 2.74 -10.14 -3.20
CA HIS A 73 3.38 -9.78 -4.46
C HIS A 73 4.70 -9.03 -4.23
N LEU A 74 4.72 -8.07 -3.31
CA LEU A 74 5.94 -7.31 -3.02
C LEU A 74 7.04 -8.21 -2.49
N LYS A 75 6.69 -9.19 -1.66
CA LYS A 75 7.64 -10.19 -1.15
C LYS A 75 8.23 -11.02 -2.29
N TYR A 76 7.39 -11.41 -3.26
CA TYR A 76 7.87 -12.10 -4.46
C TYR A 76 8.90 -11.26 -5.21
N VAL A 77 8.60 -9.98 -5.45
CA VAL A 77 9.51 -9.07 -6.16
C VAL A 77 10.82 -8.90 -5.40
N LEU A 78 10.74 -8.64 -4.08
CA LEU A 78 11.92 -8.37 -3.26
C LEU A 78 12.83 -9.60 -3.11
N THR A 79 12.26 -10.80 -3.14
CA THR A 79 13.04 -12.05 -3.04
C THR A 79 13.45 -12.60 -4.41
N LYS A 80 13.20 -11.85 -5.47
CA LYS A 80 13.55 -12.24 -6.85
C LYS A 80 13.01 -13.60 -7.24
N GLY A 81 11.78 -13.89 -6.82
CA GLY A 81 11.08 -15.12 -7.19
C GLY A 81 11.24 -16.27 -6.21
N ILE A 82 11.98 -16.10 -5.11
CA ILE A 82 12.10 -17.14 -4.08
C ILE A 82 10.77 -17.33 -3.37
N ALA A 83 10.11 -16.23 -2.97
CA ALA A 83 8.77 -16.30 -2.43
C ALA A 83 7.77 -16.48 -3.58
N LYS A 84 6.64 -17.11 -3.29
CA LYS A 84 5.59 -17.34 -4.28
C LYS A 84 4.82 -16.07 -4.55
N ASP A 85 4.56 -15.78 -5.84
CA ASP A 85 3.75 -14.61 -6.22
C ASP A 85 2.27 -14.83 -5.94
N ASP A 86 1.54 -13.71 -5.84
CA ASP A 86 0.09 -13.70 -5.69
C ASP A 86 -0.52 -12.95 -6.88
N ILE A 87 -1.40 -13.61 -7.62
CA ILE A 87 -1.99 -13.06 -8.83
C ILE A 87 -2.78 -11.78 -8.53
N VAL A 88 -3.58 -11.79 -7.48
CA VAL A 88 -4.40 -10.64 -7.09
C VAL A 88 -3.50 -9.46 -6.72
N GLY A 89 -2.47 -9.69 -5.92
CA GLY A 89 -1.52 -8.65 -5.54
C GLY A 89 -0.75 -8.11 -6.73
N ASN A 90 -0.34 -8.99 -7.65
CA ASN A 90 0.36 -8.60 -8.86
C ASN A 90 -0.51 -7.66 -9.72
N VAL A 91 -1.75 -8.06 -10.02
CA VAL A 91 -2.68 -7.24 -10.81
C VAL A 91 -2.97 -5.92 -10.10
N TRP A 92 -3.22 -5.96 -8.79
CA TRP A 92 -3.48 -4.75 -7.99
C TRP A 92 -2.33 -3.77 -8.10
N CYS A 93 -1.08 -4.23 -7.94
CA CYS A 93 0.08 -3.36 -8.02
C CYS A 93 0.27 -2.76 -9.41
N LYS A 94 0.01 -3.54 -10.46
CA LYS A 94 0.10 -3.04 -11.84
C LYS A 94 -0.92 -1.94 -12.13
N ILE A 95 -2.05 -1.96 -11.44
CA ILE A 95 -3.08 -0.93 -11.59
C ILE A 95 -2.77 0.27 -10.70
N ILE A 96 -2.47 0.02 -9.42
CA ILE A 96 -2.41 1.08 -8.43
C ILE A 96 -1.12 1.91 -8.51
N HIS A 97 0.03 1.30 -8.81
CA HIS A 97 1.28 2.05 -8.83
C HIS A 97 1.29 3.17 -9.88
N PRO A 98 0.86 2.94 -11.15
CA PRO A 98 0.74 4.04 -12.10
C PRO A 98 -0.29 5.09 -11.67
N LEU A 99 -1.41 4.66 -11.08
CA LEU A 99 -2.44 5.60 -10.63
C LEU A 99 -1.94 6.50 -9.51
N VAL A 100 -1.23 5.96 -8.52
CA VAL A 100 -0.71 6.79 -7.44
C VAL A 100 0.41 7.72 -7.92
N TYR A 101 1.20 7.29 -8.90
CA TYR A 101 2.21 8.15 -9.49
C TYR A 101 1.55 9.35 -10.20
N ILE A 102 0.54 9.09 -11.03
CA ILE A 102 -0.20 10.14 -11.73
C ILE A 102 -0.86 11.07 -10.72
N ALA A 103 -1.49 10.50 -9.69
CA ALA A 103 -2.14 11.30 -8.65
C ALA A 103 -1.15 12.19 -7.91
N GLY A 104 0.04 11.67 -7.60
CA GLY A 104 1.09 12.44 -6.93
C GLY A 104 1.59 13.60 -7.78
N ARG A 105 1.79 13.35 -9.07
CA ARG A 105 2.18 14.40 -10.00
C ARG A 105 1.10 15.45 -10.17
N THR A 106 -0.15 15.01 -10.24
CA THR A 106 -1.29 15.92 -10.35
C THR A 106 -1.41 16.81 -9.12
N LYS A 107 -1.29 16.22 -7.93
CA LYS A 107 -1.36 16.98 -6.69
C LYS A 107 -0.26 18.04 -6.63
N GLU A 108 0.96 17.67 -7.00
CA GLU A 108 2.09 18.59 -7.00
C GLU A 108 1.89 19.69 -8.03
N TRP A 109 1.40 19.33 -9.24
CA TRP A 109 1.12 20.30 -10.29
C TRP A 109 0.06 21.30 -9.88
N LEU A 110 -0.98 20.86 -9.16
CA LEU A 110 -2.04 21.72 -8.64
C LEU A 110 -1.62 22.49 -7.40
N LYS A 111 -0.47 22.17 -6.82
CA LYS A 111 0.03 22.79 -5.57
C LYS A 111 -0.94 22.65 -4.40
N LEU A 112 -1.55 21.48 -4.30
CA LEU A 112 -2.50 21.20 -3.20
C LEU A 112 -1.79 20.85 -1.90
#